data_ee87366b1c07cd5a89f59382f10f6774
#
_entry.id   ee87366b1c07cd5a89f59382f10f6774
#
_cell.length_a   1.000
_cell.length_b   1.000
_cell.length_c   1.000
_cell.angle_alpha   90.00
_cell.angle_beta   90.00
_cell.angle_gamma   90.00
#
_symmetry.space_group_name_H-M   'P 1'
#
loop_
_entity.id
_entity.type
_entity.pdbx_description
1 polymer ?
#
loop_
_entity_poly.entity_id
_entity_poly.type
_entity_poly.pdbx_seq_one_letter_code
_entity_poly.pdbx_strand_id
1 'polypeptide(L)'
;MYDLGENFHIDMSKLVSKPEAIVKGQKYRFTILTERLIRLEYSPTGQFNDLATQFVSFRDFDVPKFSKKEDNSYLELETNYFKLYYSKEEPFFGGSFNPTKNLKVSLNNSDVLWHYGHPEAKNYYGSNISAELSKNENPWNRGLFSLDG
;
A
#
# COMPACT_ATOMS: atom_id res chain seq x y z
N MET A 1 24.55 14.67 -20.63
CA MET A 1 23.45 14.49 -19.68
C MET A 1 22.45 15.60 -19.98
N TYR A 2 21.21 15.27 -20.30
CA TYR A 2 20.19 16.30 -20.58
C TYR A 2 19.74 16.89 -19.24
N ASP A 3 19.75 18.23 -19.17
CA ASP A 3 19.12 18.96 -18.07
C ASP A 3 17.61 18.96 -18.32
N LEU A 4 16.88 18.26 -17.45
CA LEU A 4 15.42 18.15 -17.53
C LEU A 4 14.71 19.37 -16.89
N GLY A 5 15.48 20.31 -16.34
CA GLY A 5 14.95 21.49 -15.65
C GLY A 5 14.47 21.22 -14.23
N GLU A 6 14.21 22.28 -13.49
CA GLU A 6 13.89 22.23 -12.05
C GLU A 6 12.63 21.41 -11.72
N ASN A 7 11.67 21.32 -12.64
CA ASN A 7 10.43 20.57 -12.43
C ASN A 7 10.63 19.04 -12.30
N PHE A 8 11.81 18.54 -12.64
CA PHE A 8 12.17 17.14 -12.55
C PHE A 8 13.09 16.82 -11.36
N HIS A 9 13.43 17.81 -10.56
CA HIS A 9 14.19 17.58 -9.35
C HIS A 9 13.28 17.07 -8.24
N ILE A 10 13.64 15.90 -7.69
CA ILE A 10 12.94 15.32 -6.55
C ILE A 10 13.58 15.83 -5.27
N ASP A 11 12.80 16.45 -4.42
CA ASP A 11 13.24 16.80 -3.08
C ASP A 11 13.39 15.55 -2.21
N MET A 12 14.61 15.07 -2.08
CA MET A 12 14.94 13.85 -1.34
C MET A 12 14.56 13.95 0.14
N SER A 13 14.44 15.14 0.71
CA SER A 13 14.05 15.33 2.11
C SER A 13 12.58 14.97 2.35
N LYS A 14 11.75 14.96 1.32
CA LYS A 14 10.31 14.67 1.40
C LYS A 14 9.94 13.23 1.02
N LEU A 15 10.94 12.38 0.83
CA LEU A 15 10.71 10.97 0.50
C LEU A 15 10.40 10.10 1.73
N VAL A 16 10.81 10.54 2.90
CA VAL A 16 10.64 9.80 4.14
C VAL A 16 9.47 10.39 4.93
N SER A 17 8.60 9.51 5.38
CA SER A 17 7.48 9.90 6.24
C SER A 17 7.94 10.21 7.66
N LYS A 18 7.18 11.02 8.37
CA LYS A 18 7.41 11.31 9.79
C LYS A 18 7.39 10.01 10.59
N PRO A 19 8.31 9.82 11.55
CA PRO A 19 8.40 8.57 12.32
C PRO A 19 7.10 8.19 13.03
N GLU A 20 6.33 9.16 13.48
CA GLU A 20 5.06 8.98 14.19
C GLU A 20 3.96 8.38 13.30
N ALA A 21 4.09 8.50 11.98
CA ALA A 21 3.19 7.87 11.02
C ALA A 21 3.55 6.41 10.72
N ILE A 22 4.69 5.92 11.24
CA ILE A 22 5.24 4.61 10.89
C ILE A 22 5.00 3.61 12.02
N VAL A 23 4.35 2.50 11.69
CA VAL A 23 4.19 1.33 12.56
C VAL A 23 4.95 0.17 11.93
N LYS A 24 5.94 -0.37 12.63
CA LYS A 24 6.80 -1.43 12.09
C LYS A 24 7.09 -2.54 13.10
N GLY A 25 7.23 -3.76 12.60
CA GLY A 25 7.82 -4.91 13.28
C GLY A 25 9.16 -5.30 12.66
N GLN A 26 9.51 -6.57 12.76
CA GLN A 26 10.75 -7.07 12.20
C GLN A 26 10.69 -7.18 10.66
N LYS A 27 9.55 -7.65 10.12
CA LYS A 27 9.37 -7.94 8.69
C LYS A 27 8.30 -7.09 8.01
N TYR A 28 7.62 -6.21 8.72
CA TYR A 28 6.59 -5.35 8.16
C TYR A 28 6.83 -3.87 8.51
N ARG A 29 6.37 -3.00 7.64
CA ARG A 29 6.30 -1.56 7.87
C ARG A 29 5.01 -1.03 7.25
N PHE A 30 4.18 -0.42 8.09
CA PHE A 30 2.97 0.28 7.66
C PHE A 30 3.13 1.76 7.94
N THR A 31 2.83 2.58 6.95
CA THR A 31 2.95 4.03 7.06
C THR A 31 1.60 4.65 6.77
N ILE A 32 1.02 5.30 7.76
CA ILE A 32 -0.27 5.98 7.64
C ILE A 32 0.02 7.38 7.07
N LEU A 33 -0.09 7.53 5.75
CA LEU A 33 0.25 8.76 5.04
C LEU A 33 -0.83 9.82 5.23
N THR A 34 -2.09 9.42 5.15
CA THR A 34 -3.25 10.26 5.46
C THR A 34 -4.31 9.42 6.14
N GLU A 35 -5.42 10.03 6.57
CA GLU A 35 -6.56 9.26 7.12
C GLU A 35 -7.16 8.25 6.13
N ARG A 36 -6.84 8.37 4.83
CA ARG A 36 -7.37 7.51 3.73
C ARG A 36 -6.28 6.78 2.95
N LEU A 37 -5.02 7.05 3.22
CA LEU A 37 -3.89 6.49 2.47
C LEU A 37 -2.91 5.81 3.42
N ILE A 38 -2.67 4.54 3.18
CA ILE A 38 -1.69 3.76 3.92
C ILE A 38 -0.74 3.04 2.95
N ARG A 39 0.55 3.05 3.27
CA ARG A 39 1.57 2.25 2.59
C ARG A 39 1.80 0.97 3.38
N LEU A 40 1.73 -0.15 2.71
CA LEU A 40 1.87 -1.49 3.29
C LEU A 40 3.11 -2.15 2.70
N GLU A 41 4.02 -2.59 3.55
CA GLU A 41 5.28 -3.21 3.15
C GLU A 41 5.54 -4.46 3.98
N TYR A 42 5.99 -5.51 3.31
CA TYR A 42 6.55 -6.71 3.92
C TYR A 42 7.93 -6.98 3.33
N SER A 43 8.89 -7.29 4.19
CA SER A 43 10.25 -7.66 3.79
C SER A 43 10.73 -8.85 4.63
N PRO A 44 11.05 -9.98 4.01
CA PRO A 44 11.58 -11.14 4.73
C PRO A 44 12.87 -10.84 5.51
N THR A 45 13.63 -9.85 5.03
CA THR A 45 14.90 -9.42 5.62
C THR A 45 14.76 -8.24 6.58
N GLY A 46 13.57 -7.65 6.69
CA GLY A 46 13.34 -6.44 7.48
C GLY A 46 13.94 -5.16 6.89
N GLN A 47 14.41 -5.21 5.64
CA GLN A 47 14.94 -4.04 4.94
C GLN A 47 13.83 -3.36 4.14
N PHE A 48 13.68 -2.06 4.32
CA PHE A 48 12.66 -1.24 3.66
C PHE A 48 13.33 -0.10 2.90
N ASN A 49 12.71 0.32 1.82
CA ASN A 49 13.27 1.31 0.91
C ASN A 49 12.35 2.54 0.79
N ASP A 50 12.93 3.73 0.91
CA ASP A 50 12.23 5.00 0.78
C ASP A 50 12.64 5.79 -0.48
N LEU A 51 13.27 5.12 -1.46
CA LEU A 51 13.59 5.76 -2.72
C LEU A 51 12.34 6.24 -3.46
N ALA A 52 12.50 7.32 -4.21
CA ALA A 52 11.47 7.81 -5.11
C ALA A 52 11.18 6.79 -6.21
N THR A 53 9.94 6.76 -6.66
CA THR A 53 9.51 6.05 -7.85
C THR A 53 8.81 7.02 -8.79
N GLN A 54 8.50 6.58 -10.02
CA GLN A 54 7.71 7.41 -10.95
C GLN A 54 6.36 7.86 -10.37
N PHE A 55 5.76 7.06 -9.48
CA PHE A 55 4.44 7.33 -8.92
C PHE A 55 4.48 7.98 -7.54
N VAL A 56 5.60 7.87 -6.82
CA VAL A 56 5.70 8.34 -5.44
C VAL A 56 7.03 9.05 -5.22
N SER A 57 6.97 10.37 -5.21
CA SER A 57 8.10 11.26 -4.95
C SER A 57 7.93 12.11 -3.68
N PHE A 58 6.86 11.88 -2.94
CA PHE A 58 6.55 12.64 -1.73
C PHE A 58 5.86 11.75 -0.70
N ARG A 59 6.33 11.78 0.56
CA ARG A 59 5.76 11.03 1.70
C ARG A 59 5.76 11.84 3.00
N ASP A 60 6.19 13.09 2.98
CA ASP A 60 6.22 13.97 4.15
C ASP A 60 4.86 14.64 4.37
N PHE A 61 3.86 13.81 4.70
CA PHE A 61 2.52 14.28 5.07
C PHE A 61 2.45 14.62 6.56
N ASP A 62 1.46 15.43 6.93
CA ASP A 62 1.12 15.58 8.33
C ASP A 62 0.58 14.27 8.90
N VAL A 63 1.02 13.96 10.13
CA VAL A 63 0.63 12.71 10.79
C VAL A 63 -0.87 12.72 11.07
N PRO A 64 -1.66 11.81 10.47
CA PRO A 64 -3.08 11.74 10.71
C PRO A 64 -3.38 11.17 12.10
N LYS A 65 -4.58 11.41 12.61
CA LYS A 65 -5.04 10.75 13.82
C LYS A 65 -5.36 9.29 13.51
N PHE A 66 -4.76 8.38 14.25
CA PHE A 66 -5.08 6.96 14.19
C PHE A 66 -4.88 6.30 15.55
N SER A 67 -5.55 5.17 15.76
CA SER A 67 -5.32 4.31 16.90
C SER A 67 -4.56 3.05 16.49
N LYS A 68 -3.77 2.53 17.41
CA LYS A 68 -3.04 1.28 17.26
C LYS A 68 -3.38 0.34 18.42
N LYS A 69 -3.78 -0.89 18.08
CA LYS A 69 -3.87 -2.01 19.03
C LYS A 69 -3.03 -3.15 18.51
N GLU A 70 -2.23 -3.73 19.36
CA GLU A 70 -1.40 -4.87 18.98
C GLU A 70 -1.16 -5.81 20.16
N ASP A 71 -0.96 -7.08 19.85
CA ASP A 71 -0.40 -8.08 20.74
C ASP A 71 0.76 -8.82 20.05
N ASN A 72 1.12 -10.00 20.54
CA ASN A 72 2.20 -10.79 19.95
C ASN A 72 1.88 -11.32 18.54
N SER A 73 0.62 -11.47 18.19
CA SER A 73 0.15 -12.16 16.98
C SER A 73 -0.50 -11.23 15.94
N TYR A 74 -1.07 -10.12 16.36
CA TYR A 74 -1.77 -9.24 15.44
C TYR A 74 -1.49 -7.75 15.68
N LEU A 75 -1.78 -6.97 14.64
CA LEU A 75 -1.80 -5.52 14.64
C LEU A 75 -3.14 -5.03 14.09
N GLU A 76 -3.75 -4.08 14.77
CA GLU A 76 -4.90 -3.33 14.30
C GLU A 76 -4.57 -1.84 14.26
N LEU A 77 -4.84 -1.21 13.12
CA LEU A 77 -4.71 0.24 12.92
C LEU A 77 -6.06 0.79 12.49
N GLU A 78 -6.48 1.90 13.06
CA GLU A 78 -7.77 2.49 12.75
C GLU A 78 -7.64 4.01 12.61
N THR A 79 -8.18 4.52 11.50
CA THR A 79 -8.39 5.95 11.24
C THR A 79 -9.88 6.26 11.26
N ASN A 80 -10.28 7.49 10.94
CA ASN A 80 -11.70 7.81 10.77
C ASN A 80 -12.35 7.10 9.57
N TYR A 81 -11.56 6.61 8.60
CA TYR A 81 -12.06 6.09 7.33
C TYR A 81 -11.89 4.60 7.15
N PHE A 82 -10.86 4.00 7.75
CA PHE A 82 -10.60 2.58 7.61
C PHE A 82 -10.11 1.93 8.90
N LYS A 83 -10.28 0.63 8.97
CA LYS A 83 -9.69 -0.26 9.94
C LYS A 83 -8.87 -1.32 9.24
N LEU A 84 -7.59 -1.42 9.58
CA LEU A 84 -6.67 -2.42 9.08
C LEU A 84 -6.45 -3.49 10.15
N TYR A 85 -6.44 -4.74 9.74
CA TYR A 85 -6.00 -5.89 10.55
C TYR A 85 -4.88 -6.63 9.84
N TYR A 86 -3.86 -7.03 10.58
CA TYR A 86 -2.72 -7.77 10.07
C TYR A 86 -2.21 -8.81 11.07
N SER A 87 -1.98 -10.06 10.58
CA SER A 87 -1.23 -11.09 11.31
C SER A 87 0.25 -10.77 11.24
N LYS A 88 0.86 -10.44 12.38
CA LYS A 88 2.22 -9.88 12.45
C LYS A 88 3.26 -10.86 11.92
N GLU A 89 4.27 -10.30 11.27
CA GLU A 89 5.47 -10.99 10.74
C GLU A 89 5.20 -12.01 9.63
N GLU A 90 3.95 -12.16 9.18
CA GLU A 90 3.58 -13.04 8.10
C GLU A 90 3.66 -12.35 6.73
N PRO A 91 4.11 -13.06 5.67
CA PRO A 91 4.05 -12.53 4.31
C PRO A 91 2.63 -12.15 3.93
N PHE A 92 2.48 -11.11 3.11
CA PHE A 92 1.17 -10.82 2.53
C PHE A 92 0.80 -11.95 1.57
N PHE A 93 -0.26 -12.66 1.88
CA PHE A 93 -0.76 -13.68 0.99
C PHE A 93 -2.26 -13.52 0.80
N GLY A 94 -2.68 -13.74 -0.45
CA GLY A 94 -4.08 -13.85 -0.83
C GLY A 94 -4.35 -15.26 -1.26
N GLY A 95 -5.33 -15.90 -0.67
CA GLY A 95 -5.73 -17.23 -1.04
C GLY A 95 -7.20 -17.48 -0.77
N SER A 96 -7.78 -18.36 -1.56
CA SER A 96 -9.20 -18.69 -1.48
C SER A 96 -9.64 -19.33 -0.16
N PHE A 97 -8.72 -19.87 0.64
CA PHE A 97 -9.08 -20.61 1.85
C PHE A 97 -9.26 -19.75 3.12
N ASN A 98 -8.56 -18.60 3.26
CA ASN A 98 -8.77 -17.67 4.37
C ASN A 98 -8.17 -16.29 4.05
N PRO A 99 -8.69 -15.59 3.05
CA PRO A 99 -8.11 -14.32 2.59
C PRO A 99 -8.14 -13.24 3.67
N THR A 100 -9.07 -13.33 4.61
CA THR A 100 -9.27 -12.30 5.65
C THR A 100 -8.44 -12.52 6.91
N LYS A 101 -7.63 -13.59 6.99
CA LYS A 101 -6.85 -13.88 8.21
C LYS A 101 -5.50 -13.19 8.26
N ASN A 102 -4.96 -12.77 7.13
CA ASN A 102 -3.62 -12.19 7.09
C ASN A 102 -3.65 -10.66 7.10
N LEU A 103 -3.92 -10.05 5.98
CA LEU A 103 -4.00 -8.60 5.82
C LEU A 103 -5.33 -8.22 5.20
N LYS A 104 -6.09 -7.40 5.92
CA LYS A 104 -7.38 -6.90 5.46
C LYS A 104 -7.59 -5.46 5.90
N VAL A 105 -8.36 -4.74 5.11
CA VAL A 105 -8.79 -3.38 5.39
C VAL A 105 -10.30 -3.30 5.17
N SER A 106 -11.03 -2.85 6.17
CA SER A 106 -12.44 -2.49 6.06
C SER A 106 -12.60 -0.99 6.05
N LEU A 107 -13.50 -0.48 5.21
CA LEU A 107 -13.88 0.92 5.25
C LEU A 107 -14.92 1.14 6.35
N ASN A 108 -14.72 2.19 7.14
CA ASN A 108 -15.66 2.54 8.19
C ASN A 108 -16.98 3.01 7.56
N ASN A 109 -18.10 2.64 8.17
CA ASN A 109 -19.45 2.94 7.69
C ASN A 109 -19.78 2.38 6.29
N SER A 110 -19.17 1.27 5.92
CA SER A 110 -19.35 0.58 4.65
C SER A 110 -19.18 -0.93 4.84
N ASP A 111 -19.79 -1.71 3.96
CA ASP A 111 -19.60 -3.17 3.89
C ASP A 111 -18.37 -3.55 3.05
N VAL A 112 -17.61 -2.58 2.59
CA VAL A 112 -16.41 -2.79 1.76
C VAL A 112 -15.29 -3.36 2.62
N LEU A 113 -14.82 -4.54 2.22
CA LEU A 113 -13.69 -5.24 2.79
C LEU A 113 -12.67 -5.54 1.68
N TRP A 114 -11.51 -4.95 1.78
CA TRP A 114 -10.37 -5.31 0.95
C TRP A 114 -9.44 -6.27 1.70
N HIS A 115 -8.83 -7.19 0.98
CA HIS A 115 -7.73 -8.02 1.47
C HIS A 115 -6.67 -8.21 0.39
N TYR A 116 -5.45 -8.50 0.78
CA TYR A 116 -4.39 -8.74 -0.18
C TYR A 116 -4.73 -9.95 -1.08
N GLY A 117 -4.57 -9.78 -2.39
CA GLY A 117 -4.91 -10.82 -3.36
C GLY A 117 -6.41 -10.99 -3.61
N HIS A 118 -7.23 -9.98 -3.28
CA HIS A 118 -8.68 -10.01 -3.53
C HIS A 118 -9.00 -10.29 -5.01
N PRO A 119 -9.62 -11.43 -5.34
CA PRO A 119 -9.79 -11.84 -6.73
C PRO A 119 -10.91 -11.07 -7.45
N GLU A 120 -11.85 -10.52 -6.69
CA GLU A 120 -13.06 -9.86 -7.19
C GLU A 120 -13.02 -8.34 -7.14
N ALA A 121 -11.84 -7.77 -6.83
CA ALA A 121 -11.68 -6.32 -6.89
C ALA A 121 -12.08 -5.83 -8.28
N LYS A 122 -13.03 -4.90 -8.34
CA LYS A 122 -13.52 -4.29 -9.59
C LYS A 122 -12.48 -3.31 -10.13
N ASN A 123 -11.32 -3.85 -10.47
CA ASN A 123 -10.23 -3.06 -10.99
C ASN A 123 -10.53 -2.57 -12.41
N TYR A 124 -10.20 -1.33 -12.68
CA TYR A 124 -10.12 -0.86 -14.05
C TYR A 124 -9.08 -1.67 -14.81
N TYR A 125 -9.44 -2.16 -15.97
CA TYR A 125 -8.48 -2.79 -16.85
C TYR A 125 -7.57 -1.73 -17.46
N GLY A 126 -6.28 -2.02 -17.48
CA GLY A 126 -5.29 -1.17 -18.10
C GLY A 126 -4.11 -2.00 -18.56
N SER A 127 -3.47 -1.61 -19.65
CA SER A 127 -2.21 -2.20 -20.05
C SER A 127 -1.07 -1.53 -19.28
N ASN A 128 -0.30 -2.31 -18.57
CA ASN A 128 0.97 -1.87 -17.98
C ASN A 128 2.15 -2.08 -18.95
N ILE A 129 1.87 -2.54 -20.15
CA ILE A 129 2.84 -2.72 -21.23
C ILE A 129 2.33 -1.95 -22.44
N SER A 130 3.20 -1.22 -23.14
CA SER A 130 2.79 -0.57 -24.38
C SER A 130 2.27 -1.60 -25.38
N ALA A 131 1.23 -1.25 -26.13
CA ALA A 131 0.62 -2.15 -27.10
C ALA A 131 1.63 -2.67 -28.16
N GLU A 132 2.68 -1.91 -28.41
CA GLU A 132 3.78 -2.26 -29.32
C GLU A 132 4.66 -3.40 -28.80
N LEU A 133 4.78 -3.55 -27.48
CA LEU A 133 5.57 -4.59 -26.84
C LEU A 133 4.75 -5.83 -26.47
N SER A 134 3.44 -5.74 -26.56
CA SER A 134 2.53 -6.84 -26.23
C SER A 134 2.46 -7.81 -27.40
N LYS A 135 3.17 -8.91 -27.30
CA LYS A 135 3.03 -10.07 -28.20
C LYS A 135 2.07 -11.12 -27.69
N ASN A 136 1.44 -10.88 -26.53
CA ASN A 136 0.55 -11.83 -25.88
C ASN A 136 -0.90 -11.55 -26.25
N GLU A 137 -1.69 -12.58 -26.32
CA GLU A 137 -3.10 -12.55 -26.72
C GLU A 137 -4.01 -11.77 -25.76
N ASN A 138 -3.54 -11.44 -24.57
CA ASN A 138 -4.29 -10.68 -23.58
C ASN A 138 -3.46 -9.55 -22.97
N PRO A 139 -3.32 -8.40 -23.67
CA PRO A 139 -2.54 -7.25 -23.20
C PRO A 139 -3.18 -6.55 -22.00
N TRP A 140 -4.41 -6.86 -21.66
CA TRP A 140 -5.15 -6.24 -20.58
C TRP A 140 -4.87 -6.96 -19.26
N ASN A 141 -4.22 -6.27 -18.37
CA ASN A 141 -3.95 -6.76 -17.02
C ASN A 141 -4.80 -6.00 -16.00
N ARG A 142 -4.83 -6.49 -14.77
CA ARG A 142 -5.52 -5.81 -13.68
C ARG A 142 -4.88 -4.42 -13.49
N GLY A 143 -5.72 -3.40 -13.51
CA GLY A 143 -5.29 -2.02 -13.32
C GLY A 143 -4.90 -1.75 -11.86
N LEU A 144 -4.31 -0.58 -11.66
CA LEU A 144 -3.88 -0.10 -10.33
C LEU A 144 -5.03 0.49 -9.51
N PHE A 145 -6.16 0.78 -10.14
CA PHE A 145 -7.31 1.43 -9.52
C PHE A 145 -8.51 0.51 -9.49
N SER A 146 -9.23 0.53 -8.40
CA SER A 146 -10.48 -0.19 -8.22
C SER A 146 -11.66 0.78 -8.15
N LEU A 147 -12.85 0.31 -8.56
CA LEU A 147 -14.13 1.00 -8.35
C LEU A 147 -14.60 0.93 -6.89
N ASP A 148 -14.02 0.03 -6.13
CA ASP A 148 -14.40 -0.20 -4.73
C ASP A 148 -13.57 0.65 -3.74
N GLY A 149 -12.66 1.49 -4.25
CA GLY A 149 -11.81 2.37 -3.45
C GLY A 149 -10.38 1.86 -3.26
#